data_0781071c60a577cece2e8973659810d7
#
_entry.id   0781071c60a577cece2e8973659810d7
#
_cell.length_a   1.000
_cell.length_b   1.000
_cell.length_c   1.000
_cell.angle_alpha   90.00
_cell.angle_beta   90.00
_cell.angle_gamma   90.00
#
_symmetry.space_group_name_H-M   'P 1'
#
loop_
_entity.id
_entity.type
_entity.pdbx_description
1 polymer ?
#
loop_
_entity_poly.entity_id
_entity_poly.type
_entity_poly.pdbx_seq_one_letter_code
_entity_poly.pdbx_strand_id
1 'polypeptide(L)'
;KEFAQEIGFPLVIRPSFTLGGTGGGFVHDKDDLDEALNRGLQASPIHEVLVEKAVLGWKEFELELLRDSADNVCIICTVENFDPMGVHTGDSITVAPAMTLSDTGMQLMRNTAIMMMRDLGNFAGGCNVQFAMSPDTEEIIAIEINPRVSRSSALASKATGYPIAKIAAKLAIGYNLDELENQITKTTSAYFEPALDYVIVKIPRWNFDKFKGANDTLGLQMKSVGEVMAIGRSFTEAIQKA
;
A
#
# COMPACT_ATOMS: atom_id res chain seq x y z
N LYS A 1 -13.61 -15.18 19.57
CA LYS A 1 -14.83 -15.76 19.01
C LYS A 1 -16.05 -14.85 19.23
N GLU A 2 -16.22 -14.28 20.41
CA GLU A 2 -17.30 -13.31 20.71
C GLU A 2 -17.18 -12.08 19.80
N PHE A 3 -16.00 -11.50 19.70
CA PHE A 3 -15.72 -10.37 18.82
C PHE A 3 -15.99 -10.67 17.32
N ALA A 4 -15.67 -11.90 16.87
CA ALA A 4 -15.98 -12.31 15.50
C ALA A 4 -17.50 -12.39 15.23
N GLN A 5 -18.30 -12.71 16.24
CA GLN A 5 -19.76 -12.71 16.13
C GLN A 5 -20.34 -11.29 16.13
N GLU A 6 -19.68 -10.37 16.82
CA GLU A 6 -20.09 -8.96 16.91
C GLU A 6 -19.87 -8.23 15.56
N ILE A 7 -18.70 -8.39 14.96
CA ILE A 7 -18.36 -7.71 13.69
C ILE A 7 -18.89 -8.41 12.45
N GLY A 8 -19.27 -9.70 12.56
CA GLY A 8 -19.83 -10.50 11.45
C GLY A 8 -18.79 -10.98 10.44
N PHE A 9 -19.23 -11.81 9.50
CA PHE A 9 -18.40 -12.40 8.44
C PHE A 9 -18.63 -11.67 7.11
N PRO A 10 -17.69 -11.72 6.16
CA PRO A 10 -16.37 -12.36 6.27
C PRO A 10 -15.37 -11.54 7.12
N LEU A 11 -14.37 -12.24 7.68
CA LEU A 11 -13.32 -11.69 8.50
C LEU A 11 -11.94 -11.86 7.85
N VAL A 12 -10.98 -11.05 8.28
CA VAL A 12 -9.55 -11.20 8.01
C VAL A 12 -8.82 -11.51 9.31
N ILE A 13 -7.98 -12.55 9.29
CA ILE A 13 -7.03 -12.84 10.37
C ILE A 13 -5.64 -12.37 9.93
N ARG A 14 -5.02 -11.50 10.73
CA ARG A 14 -3.68 -10.99 10.47
C ARG A 14 -2.77 -11.30 11.67
N PRO A 15 -1.82 -12.24 11.51
CA PRO A 15 -0.86 -12.55 12.58
C PRO A 15 0.07 -11.37 12.85
N SER A 16 0.27 -11.05 14.13
CA SER A 16 1.19 -10.00 14.54
C SER A 16 2.65 -10.39 14.26
N PHE A 17 3.48 -9.42 13.87
CA PHE A 17 4.92 -9.58 13.61
C PHE A 17 5.27 -10.59 12.51
N THR A 18 4.41 -10.74 11.50
CA THR A 18 4.69 -11.50 10.28
C THR A 18 4.92 -10.58 9.08
N LEU A 19 5.56 -11.09 8.03
CA LEU A 19 5.83 -10.35 6.80
C LEU A 19 5.09 -10.96 5.61
N GLY A 20 4.66 -10.11 4.67
CA GLY A 20 4.06 -10.54 3.41
C GLY A 20 2.78 -11.34 3.56
N GLY A 21 2.00 -11.11 4.62
CA GLY A 21 0.72 -11.79 4.87
C GLY A 21 0.84 -13.22 5.35
N THR A 22 2.03 -13.68 5.79
CA THR A 22 2.27 -15.05 6.25
C THR A 22 1.33 -15.44 7.38
N GLY A 23 0.63 -16.59 7.23
CA GLY A 23 -0.31 -17.12 8.22
C GLY A 23 -1.66 -16.39 8.28
N GLY A 24 -1.81 -15.29 7.54
CA GLY A 24 -3.07 -14.59 7.39
C GLY A 24 -4.06 -15.32 6.49
N GLY A 25 -5.31 -14.91 6.52
CA GLY A 25 -6.34 -15.49 5.68
C GLY A 25 -7.72 -14.91 5.92
N PHE A 26 -8.61 -15.18 4.96
CA PHE A 26 -10.02 -14.87 5.09
C PHE A 26 -10.76 -15.99 5.83
N VAL A 27 -11.78 -15.59 6.55
CA VAL A 27 -12.74 -16.46 7.23
C VAL A 27 -14.13 -16.09 6.73
N HIS A 28 -14.75 -16.97 5.96
CA HIS A 28 -16.01 -16.68 5.30
C HIS A 28 -17.21 -16.94 6.22
N ASP A 29 -17.06 -17.89 7.13
CA ASP A 29 -18.10 -18.28 8.08
C ASP A 29 -17.51 -18.75 9.42
N LYS A 30 -18.38 -19.17 10.32
CA LYS A 30 -18.01 -19.60 11.68
C LYS A 30 -17.22 -20.90 11.70
N ASP A 31 -17.43 -21.77 10.72
CA ASP A 31 -16.85 -23.13 10.71
C ASP A 31 -15.34 -23.07 10.43
N ASP A 32 -14.90 -22.10 9.61
CA ASP A 32 -13.50 -21.88 9.27
C ASP A 32 -12.72 -21.11 10.36
N LEU A 33 -13.41 -20.47 11.31
CA LEU A 33 -12.81 -19.52 12.25
C LEU A 33 -11.73 -20.16 13.13
N ASP A 34 -11.97 -21.35 13.68
CA ASP A 34 -11.05 -22.00 14.60
C ASP A 34 -9.75 -22.42 13.93
N GLU A 35 -9.84 -22.95 12.71
CA GLU A 35 -8.66 -23.32 11.92
C GLU A 35 -7.84 -22.07 11.57
N ALA A 36 -8.49 -21.02 11.10
CA ALA A 36 -7.81 -19.77 10.73
C ALA A 36 -7.13 -19.09 11.93
N LEU A 37 -7.79 -19.05 13.09
CA LEU A 37 -7.21 -18.53 14.33
C LEU A 37 -5.99 -19.34 14.77
N ASN A 38 -6.09 -20.68 14.77
CA ASN A 38 -4.97 -21.53 15.17
C ASN A 38 -3.78 -21.36 14.23
N ARG A 39 -4.01 -21.34 12.93
CA ARG A 39 -2.96 -21.08 11.93
C ARG A 39 -2.29 -19.71 12.14
N GLY A 40 -3.10 -18.67 12.35
CA GLY A 40 -2.59 -17.32 12.58
C GLY A 40 -1.79 -17.20 13.89
N LEU A 41 -2.29 -17.77 14.99
CA LEU A 41 -1.59 -17.77 16.28
C LEU A 41 -0.25 -18.52 16.22
N GLN A 42 -0.20 -19.64 15.46
CA GLN A 42 1.05 -20.38 15.27
C GLN A 42 2.06 -19.62 14.39
N ALA A 43 1.59 -18.84 13.42
CA ALA A 43 2.46 -18.05 12.56
C ALA A 43 3.06 -16.83 13.28
N SER A 44 2.36 -16.28 14.27
CA SER A 44 2.84 -15.16 15.05
C SER A 44 3.88 -15.59 16.09
N PRO A 45 5.07 -14.97 16.15
CA PRO A 45 6.09 -15.29 17.13
C PRO A 45 5.69 -15.00 18.58
N ILE A 46 4.66 -14.18 18.78
CA ILE A 46 4.09 -13.85 20.09
C ILE A 46 2.69 -14.43 20.30
N HIS A 47 2.24 -15.32 19.37
CA HIS A 47 0.92 -15.94 19.42
C HIS A 47 -0.24 -14.95 19.51
N GLU A 48 -0.18 -13.89 18.70
CA GLU A 48 -1.18 -12.83 18.64
C GLU A 48 -1.69 -12.64 17.22
N VAL A 49 -2.99 -12.40 17.06
CA VAL A 49 -3.64 -12.11 15.78
C VAL A 49 -4.57 -10.91 15.93
N LEU A 50 -4.63 -10.11 14.88
CA LEU A 50 -5.66 -9.11 14.68
C LEU A 50 -6.81 -9.76 13.90
N VAL A 51 -8.05 -9.51 14.35
CA VAL A 51 -9.29 -9.97 13.71
C VAL A 51 -10.05 -8.75 13.23
N GLU A 52 -10.27 -8.64 11.93
CA GLU A 52 -10.87 -7.47 11.31
C GLU A 52 -12.03 -7.88 10.39
N LYS A 53 -12.95 -6.94 10.15
CA LYS A 53 -13.96 -7.10 9.10
C LYS A 53 -13.28 -7.13 7.74
N ALA A 54 -13.58 -8.11 6.90
CA ALA A 54 -13.06 -8.14 5.54
C ALA A 54 -13.84 -7.18 4.64
N VAL A 55 -13.11 -6.39 3.86
CA VAL A 55 -13.64 -5.48 2.84
C VAL A 55 -13.33 -6.01 1.43
N LEU A 56 -13.66 -7.30 1.21
CA LEU A 56 -13.43 -7.97 -0.07
C LEU A 56 -14.14 -7.24 -1.22
N GLY A 57 -13.44 -7.10 -2.34
CA GLY A 57 -13.99 -6.45 -3.52
C GLY A 57 -13.96 -4.92 -3.49
N TRP A 58 -13.54 -4.31 -2.39
CA TRP A 58 -13.34 -2.87 -2.34
C TRP A 58 -12.13 -2.46 -3.18
N LYS A 59 -12.14 -1.23 -3.69
CA LYS A 59 -10.99 -0.66 -4.38
C LYS A 59 -9.85 -0.43 -3.39
N GLU A 60 -8.61 -0.59 -3.85
CA GLU A 60 -7.43 -0.39 -3.03
C GLU A 60 -6.58 0.75 -3.57
N PHE A 61 -6.22 1.68 -2.69
CA PHE A 61 -5.39 2.84 -2.99
C PHE A 61 -4.22 2.93 -2.01
N GLU A 62 -3.11 3.46 -2.49
CA GLU A 62 -1.94 3.73 -1.67
C GLU A 62 -1.48 5.19 -1.85
N LEU A 63 -1.00 5.80 -0.78
CA LEU A 63 -0.28 7.07 -0.82
C LEU A 63 1.15 6.86 -0.34
N GLU A 64 2.08 7.32 -1.16
CA GLU A 64 3.49 7.44 -0.78
C GLU A 64 3.75 8.87 -0.33
N LEU A 65 4.25 9.05 0.88
CA LEU A 65 4.44 10.36 1.48
C LEU A 65 5.72 10.45 2.32
N LEU A 66 6.15 11.68 2.56
CA LEU A 66 7.27 12.02 3.41
C LEU A 66 6.84 13.03 4.47
N ARG A 67 7.41 12.92 5.67
CA ARG A 67 7.28 13.92 6.73
C ARG A 67 8.64 14.22 7.31
N ASP A 68 8.91 15.50 7.58
CA ASP A 68 10.11 15.95 8.28
C ASP A 68 9.84 16.24 9.77
N SER A 69 10.89 16.63 10.49
CA SER A 69 10.81 16.95 11.92
C SER A 69 10.12 18.29 12.22
N ALA A 70 9.96 19.15 11.22
CA ALA A 70 9.23 20.42 11.30
C ALA A 70 7.72 20.28 10.98
N ASP A 71 7.23 19.03 10.85
CA ASP A 71 5.84 18.66 10.50
C ASP A 71 5.43 19.04 9.06
N ASN A 72 6.39 19.28 8.17
CA ASN A 72 6.06 19.38 6.77
C ASN A 72 5.77 18.00 6.20
N VAL A 73 4.65 17.84 5.50
CA VAL A 73 4.24 16.58 4.85
C VAL A 73 4.10 16.79 3.35
N CYS A 74 4.68 15.89 2.56
CA CYS A 74 4.65 15.92 1.11
C CYS A 74 4.08 14.60 0.58
N ILE A 75 2.99 14.65 -0.20
CA ILE A 75 2.44 13.49 -0.90
C ILE A 75 3.18 13.35 -2.22
N ILE A 76 3.86 12.23 -2.40
CA ILE A 76 4.72 12.01 -3.56
C ILE A 76 3.96 11.38 -4.71
N CYS A 77 3.12 10.39 -4.39
CA CYS A 77 2.40 9.65 -5.42
C CYS A 77 1.13 9.03 -4.85
N THR A 78 0.07 9.03 -5.65
CA THR A 78 -1.09 8.18 -5.46
C THR A 78 -0.99 6.96 -6.35
N VAL A 79 -1.36 5.83 -5.81
CA VAL A 79 -1.30 4.54 -6.50
C VAL A 79 -2.64 3.86 -6.35
N GLU A 80 -3.12 3.25 -7.42
CA GLU A 80 -4.33 2.44 -7.42
C GLU A 80 -3.96 0.99 -7.77
N ASN A 81 -4.41 0.05 -6.95
CA ASN A 81 -4.30 -1.37 -7.24
C ASN A 81 -5.50 -1.79 -8.07
N PHE A 82 -5.23 -2.38 -9.25
CA PHE A 82 -6.26 -2.80 -10.20
C PHE A 82 -7.06 -4.00 -9.67
N ASP A 83 -6.37 -4.91 -8.98
CA ASP A 83 -7.01 -6.00 -8.27
C ASP A 83 -7.69 -5.47 -7.00
N PRO A 84 -8.92 -5.92 -6.71
CA PRO A 84 -9.65 -5.46 -5.53
C PRO A 84 -9.03 -5.99 -4.24
N MET A 85 -9.45 -5.42 -3.11
CA MET A 85 -9.10 -5.90 -1.77
C MET A 85 -9.30 -7.41 -1.67
N GLY A 86 -8.26 -8.10 -1.20
CA GLY A 86 -8.19 -9.56 -1.13
C GLY A 86 -6.96 -10.15 -1.81
N VAL A 87 -6.34 -9.41 -2.71
CA VAL A 87 -5.04 -9.72 -3.32
C VAL A 87 -3.97 -8.85 -2.67
N HIS A 88 -2.82 -9.43 -2.33
CA HIS A 88 -1.70 -8.67 -1.76
C HIS A 88 -1.22 -7.60 -2.76
N THR A 89 -0.98 -6.37 -2.30
CA THR A 89 -0.57 -5.23 -3.15
C THR A 89 0.64 -5.52 -4.03
N GLY A 90 1.59 -6.33 -3.53
CA GLY A 90 2.75 -6.81 -4.29
C GLY A 90 2.39 -7.68 -5.50
N ASP A 91 1.23 -8.33 -5.47
CA ASP A 91 0.72 -9.22 -6.52
C ASP A 91 -0.30 -8.55 -7.43
N SER A 92 -0.73 -7.33 -7.10
CA SER A 92 -1.69 -6.56 -7.89
C SER A 92 -1.02 -5.86 -9.09
N ILE A 93 -1.75 -5.76 -10.19
CA ILE A 93 -1.46 -4.79 -11.24
C ILE A 93 -1.73 -3.40 -10.65
N THR A 94 -0.79 -2.49 -10.83
CA THR A 94 -0.81 -1.20 -10.15
C THR A 94 -0.72 -0.07 -11.17
N VAL A 95 -1.49 0.99 -10.98
CA VAL A 95 -1.46 2.19 -11.81
C VAL A 95 -1.13 3.44 -10.97
N ALA A 96 -0.32 4.32 -11.52
CA ALA A 96 0.01 5.62 -10.95
C ALA A 96 -0.06 6.71 -12.04
N PRO A 97 -0.64 7.89 -11.74
CA PRO A 97 -1.43 8.20 -10.54
C PRO A 97 -2.72 7.37 -10.46
N ALA A 98 -3.39 7.38 -9.31
CA ALA A 98 -4.72 6.77 -9.16
C ALA A 98 -5.70 7.36 -10.18
N MET A 99 -6.41 6.49 -10.91
CA MET A 99 -7.22 6.91 -12.08
C MET A 99 -8.71 6.96 -11.81
N THR A 100 -9.21 6.16 -10.87
CA THR A 100 -10.65 6.08 -10.56
C THR A 100 -11.02 6.76 -9.23
N LEU A 101 -10.07 7.44 -8.62
CA LEU A 101 -10.26 8.19 -7.38
C LEU A 101 -10.81 9.58 -7.70
N SER A 102 -11.95 9.93 -7.09
CA SER A 102 -12.50 11.28 -7.17
C SER A 102 -11.61 12.29 -6.43
N ASP A 103 -11.69 13.57 -6.78
CA ASP A 103 -10.97 14.62 -6.05
C ASP A 103 -11.37 14.66 -4.56
N THR A 104 -12.65 14.50 -4.25
CA THR A 104 -13.13 14.42 -2.87
C THR A 104 -12.51 13.25 -2.12
N GLY A 105 -12.47 12.06 -2.72
CA GLY A 105 -11.83 10.87 -2.17
C GLY A 105 -10.32 11.08 -1.97
N MET A 106 -9.65 11.68 -2.96
CA MET A 106 -8.24 12.01 -2.88
C MET A 106 -7.93 12.95 -1.71
N GLN A 107 -8.70 14.02 -1.54
CA GLN A 107 -8.49 14.97 -0.44
C GLN A 107 -8.77 14.34 0.93
N LEU A 108 -9.77 13.46 1.01
CA LEU A 108 -10.06 12.74 2.25
C LEU A 108 -8.91 11.77 2.61
N MET A 109 -8.43 10.98 1.65
CA MET A 109 -7.28 10.08 1.87
C MET A 109 -6.03 10.86 2.24
N ARG A 110 -5.76 11.97 1.54
CA ARG A 110 -4.64 12.88 1.83
C ARG A 110 -4.68 13.38 3.28
N ASN A 111 -5.80 13.95 3.69
CA ASN A 111 -5.98 14.51 5.03
C ASN A 111 -5.85 13.42 6.11
N THR A 112 -6.42 12.24 5.86
CA THR A 112 -6.33 11.09 6.76
C THR A 112 -4.89 10.61 6.87
N ALA A 113 -4.17 10.46 5.76
CA ALA A 113 -2.77 10.03 5.78
C ALA A 113 -1.88 11.02 6.53
N ILE A 114 -2.08 12.34 6.36
CA ILE A 114 -1.35 13.39 7.10
C ILE A 114 -1.64 13.28 8.59
N MET A 115 -2.90 13.11 8.98
CA MET A 115 -3.30 12.93 10.38
C MET A 115 -2.66 11.70 10.99
N MET A 116 -2.72 10.55 10.30
CA MET A 116 -2.08 9.31 10.75
C MET A 116 -0.57 9.46 10.92
N MET A 117 0.10 10.19 10.00
CA MET A 117 1.54 10.47 10.12
C MET A 117 1.87 11.32 11.35
N ARG A 118 1.01 12.25 11.71
CA ARG A 118 1.17 13.08 12.91
C ARG A 118 0.98 12.27 14.19
N ASP A 119 0.03 11.32 14.19
CA ASP A 119 -0.24 10.43 15.31
C ASP A 119 0.92 9.46 15.61
N LEU A 120 1.84 9.22 14.65
CA LEU A 120 3.09 8.51 14.90
C LEU A 120 4.09 9.29 15.78
N GLY A 121 3.76 10.49 16.20
CA GLY A 121 4.62 11.33 17.06
C GLY A 121 5.84 11.88 16.29
N ASN A 122 7.03 11.69 16.85
CA ASN A 122 8.27 12.28 16.32
C ASN A 122 8.85 11.52 15.10
N PHE A 123 8.03 10.86 14.29
CA PHE A 123 8.49 10.19 13.09
C PHE A 123 8.85 11.21 12.00
N ALA A 124 10.05 11.07 11.43
CA ALA A 124 10.49 11.76 10.22
C ALA A 124 11.06 10.74 9.22
N GLY A 125 10.59 10.81 7.96
CA GLY A 125 10.99 9.85 6.93
C GLY A 125 9.90 9.58 5.91
N GLY A 126 10.02 8.44 5.21
CA GLY A 126 9.06 7.96 4.22
C GLY A 126 8.01 7.05 4.82
N CYS A 127 6.81 7.12 4.27
CA CYS A 127 5.68 6.31 4.71
C CYS A 127 4.80 5.92 3.52
N ASN A 128 4.23 4.72 3.60
CA ASN A 128 3.17 4.24 2.73
C ASN A 128 1.89 4.07 3.56
N VAL A 129 0.78 4.62 3.09
CA VAL A 129 -0.55 4.42 3.71
C VAL A 129 -1.45 3.75 2.70
N GLN A 130 -2.09 2.66 3.12
CA GLN A 130 -3.01 1.87 2.30
C GLN A 130 -4.45 2.13 2.74
N PHE A 131 -5.32 2.31 1.75
CA PHE A 131 -6.75 2.57 1.93
C PHE A 131 -7.59 1.60 1.11
N ALA A 132 -8.71 1.18 1.67
CA ALA A 132 -9.80 0.58 0.94
C ALA A 132 -10.91 1.60 0.74
N MET A 133 -11.57 1.57 -0.42
CA MET A 133 -12.72 2.40 -0.74
C MET A 133 -13.86 1.54 -1.29
N SER A 134 -15.04 1.68 -0.68
CA SER A 134 -16.25 1.02 -1.18
C SER A 134 -16.57 1.49 -2.60
N PRO A 135 -16.76 0.58 -3.57
CA PRO A 135 -17.14 0.96 -4.93
C PRO A 135 -18.55 1.56 -5.01
N ASP A 136 -19.41 1.29 -4.02
CA ASP A 136 -20.82 1.69 -4.02
C ASP A 136 -21.09 2.97 -3.27
N THR A 137 -20.41 3.18 -2.13
CA THR A 137 -20.69 4.30 -1.20
C THR A 137 -19.56 5.31 -1.12
N GLU A 138 -18.40 5.04 -1.71
CA GLU A 138 -17.15 5.80 -1.54
C GLU A 138 -16.68 5.93 -0.07
N GLU A 139 -17.19 5.07 0.83
CA GLU A 139 -16.67 4.95 2.19
C GLU A 139 -15.20 4.53 2.14
N ILE A 140 -14.35 5.22 2.92
CA ILE A 140 -12.90 5.00 2.95
C ILE A 140 -12.50 4.45 4.31
N ILE A 141 -11.69 3.38 4.28
CA ILE A 141 -11.09 2.77 5.47
C ILE A 141 -9.57 2.77 5.29
N ALA A 142 -8.84 3.26 6.29
CA ALA A 142 -7.40 3.07 6.35
C ALA A 142 -7.09 1.62 6.74
N ILE A 143 -6.35 0.91 5.90
CA ILE A 143 -6.01 -0.51 6.11
C ILE A 143 -4.74 -0.64 6.94
N GLU A 144 -3.70 0.09 6.56
CA GLU A 144 -2.46 0.11 7.32
C GLU A 144 -1.61 1.35 7.02
N ILE A 145 -0.74 1.68 7.96
CA ILE A 145 0.31 2.66 7.80
C ILE A 145 1.68 1.98 7.96
N ASN A 146 2.54 2.17 6.98
CA ASN A 146 3.88 1.60 6.95
C ASN A 146 4.92 2.72 7.06
N PRO A 147 5.42 3.06 8.28
CA PRO A 147 6.36 4.17 8.48
C PRO A 147 7.78 3.77 8.04
N ARG A 148 7.93 3.42 6.80
CA ARG A 148 9.16 2.98 6.13
C ARG A 148 9.04 3.14 4.63
N VAL A 149 10.17 3.19 3.93
CA VAL A 149 10.19 3.01 2.48
C VAL A 149 9.88 1.55 2.12
N SER A 150 9.22 1.33 0.99
CA SER A 150 8.70 0.05 0.53
C SER A 150 9.00 -0.20 -0.95
N ARG A 151 8.48 -1.29 -1.51
CA ARG A 151 8.54 -1.53 -2.96
C ARG A 151 7.73 -0.50 -3.73
N SER A 152 6.57 -0.10 -3.22
CA SER A 152 5.74 0.97 -3.79
C SER A 152 6.47 2.31 -3.79
N SER A 153 7.29 2.60 -2.78
CA SER A 153 8.17 3.78 -2.77
C SER A 153 9.17 3.77 -3.92
N ALA A 154 9.73 2.60 -4.27
CA ALA A 154 10.64 2.46 -5.41
C ALA A 154 9.91 2.68 -6.74
N LEU A 155 8.69 2.12 -6.89
CA LEU A 155 7.82 2.36 -8.03
C LEU A 155 7.46 3.85 -8.15
N ALA A 156 6.99 4.46 -7.07
CA ALA A 156 6.64 5.88 -7.00
C ALA A 156 7.84 6.77 -7.34
N SER A 157 9.04 6.42 -6.87
CA SER A 157 10.27 7.17 -7.21
C SER A 157 10.57 7.14 -8.70
N LYS A 158 10.42 5.98 -9.36
CA LYS A 158 10.58 5.86 -10.81
C LYS A 158 9.48 6.59 -11.57
N ALA A 159 8.24 6.49 -11.08
CA ALA A 159 7.08 7.11 -11.69
C ALA A 159 7.14 8.63 -11.67
N THR A 160 7.57 9.22 -10.57
CA THR A 160 7.53 10.67 -10.32
C THR A 160 8.84 11.40 -10.58
N GLY A 161 9.95 10.66 -10.70
CA GLY A 161 11.27 11.26 -10.67
C GLY A 161 11.64 11.88 -9.31
N TYR A 162 10.97 11.46 -8.23
CA TYR A 162 11.23 11.93 -6.88
C TYR A 162 12.03 10.86 -6.10
N PRO A 163 13.23 11.15 -5.58
CA PRO A 163 14.10 10.14 -4.97
C PRO A 163 13.70 9.86 -3.51
N ILE A 164 12.55 9.19 -3.29
CA ILE A 164 11.93 9.00 -1.98
C ILE A 164 12.92 8.45 -0.94
N ALA A 165 13.60 7.34 -1.24
CA ALA A 165 14.51 6.71 -0.28
C ALA A 165 15.67 7.63 0.14
N LYS A 166 16.22 8.41 -0.81
CA LYS A 166 17.30 9.34 -0.53
C LYS A 166 16.86 10.52 0.33
N ILE A 167 15.68 11.08 0.02
CA ILE A 167 15.11 12.16 0.82
C ILE A 167 14.73 11.63 2.21
N ALA A 168 14.03 10.48 2.30
CA ALA A 168 13.67 9.87 3.58
C ALA A 168 14.88 9.63 4.50
N ALA A 169 16.02 9.17 3.95
CA ALA A 169 17.24 8.99 4.72
C ALA A 169 17.78 10.32 5.27
N LYS A 170 17.68 11.42 4.50
CA LYS A 170 18.10 12.75 4.98
C LYS A 170 17.15 13.30 6.06
N LEU A 171 15.84 13.10 5.89
CA LEU A 171 14.86 13.49 6.92
C LEU A 171 15.12 12.76 8.24
N ALA A 172 15.46 11.46 8.19
CA ALA A 172 15.78 10.64 9.36
C ALA A 172 17.00 11.12 10.15
N ILE A 173 17.92 11.88 9.51
CA ILE A 173 19.10 12.48 10.18
C ILE A 173 18.93 13.96 10.48
N GLY A 174 17.69 14.49 10.34
CA GLY A 174 17.32 15.82 10.84
C GLY A 174 17.24 16.94 9.81
N TYR A 175 17.36 16.66 8.50
CA TYR A 175 17.06 17.66 7.48
C TYR A 175 15.55 17.86 7.35
N ASN A 176 15.12 19.05 6.93
CA ASN A 176 13.74 19.35 6.59
C ASN A 176 13.52 19.35 5.06
N LEU A 177 12.28 19.16 4.63
CA LEU A 177 11.91 19.06 3.19
C LEU A 177 12.24 20.34 2.41
N ASP A 178 12.10 21.50 3.01
CA ASP A 178 12.39 22.81 2.42
C ASP A 178 13.88 23.11 2.28
N GLU A 179 14.73 22.42 3.06
CA GLU A 179 16.20 22.52 2.97
C GLU A 179 16.79 21.65 1.86
N LEU A 180 15.99 20.73 1.30
CA LEU A 180 16.46 19.74 0.35
C LEU A 180 15.99 20.05 -1.07
N GLU A 181 16.89 19.80 -2.02
CA GLU A 181 16.61 19.85 -3.45
C GLU A 181 16.29 18.45 -3.98
N ASN A 182 15.33 18.37 -4.90
CA ASN A 182 15.13 17.16 -5.69
C ASN A 182 16.29 17.01 -6.69
N GLN A 183 17.20 16.12 -6.39
CA GLN A 183 18.45 15.94 -7.16
C GLN A 183 18.25 15.33 -8.56
N ILE A 184 17.05 14.81 -8.87
CA ILE A 184 16.71 14.30 -10.20
C ILE A 184 16.27 15.45 -11.08
N THR A 185 15.33 16.27 -10.64
CA THR A 185 14.84 17.43 -11.39
C THR A 185 15.84 18.59 -11.38
N LYS A 186 16.60 18.75 -10.28
CA LYS A 186 17.56 19.84 -10.04
C LYS A 186 16.98 21.26 -10.12
N THR A 187 15.67 21.35 -10.08
CA THR A 187 14.94 22.63 -10.23
C THR A 187 13.83 22.80 -9.22
N THR A 188 13.43 21.71 -8.53
CA THR A 188 12.35 21.71 -7.54
C THR A 188 12.89 21.39 -6.15
N SER A 189 12.25 21.98 -5.12
CA SER A 189 12.47 21.59 -3.73
C SER A 189 11.94 20.16 -3.48
N ALA A 190 12.48 19.46 -2.49
CA ALA A 190 11.93 18.21 -2.02
C ALA A 190 10.54 18.37 -1.39
N TYR A 191 10.14 19.59 -1.04
CA TYR A 191 8.79 19.89 -0.54
C TYR A 191 7.76 20.11 -1.67
N PHE A 192 8.18 20.04 -2.92
CA PHE A 192 7.28 20.17 -4.07
C PHE A 192 6.67 18.80 -4.43
N GLU A 193 5.35 18.70 -4.33
CA GLU A 193 4.62 17.49 -4.68
C GLU A 193 4.63 17.25 -6.20
N PRO A 194 5.06 16.06 -6.66
CA PRO A 194 5.05 15.75 -8.09
C PRO A 194 3.65 15.76 -8.67
N ALA A 195 3.53 16.25 -9.91
CA ALA A 195 2.33 16.15 -10.73
C ALA A 195 2.65 15.34 -11.99
N LEU A 196 1.82 14.31 -12.29
CA LEU A 196 2.01 13.42 -13.42
C LEU A 196 1.00 13.72 -14.52
N ASP A 197 1.49 13.93 -15.75
CA ASP A 197 0.69 14.07 -16.96
C ASP A 197 0.77 12.82 -17.87
N TYR A 198 1.24 11.69 -17.31
CA TYR A 198 1.38 10.39 -17.95
C TYR A 198 0.94 9.29 -17.00
N VAL A 199 0.75 8.10 -17.51
CA VAL A 199 0.28 6.93 -16.76
C VAL A 199 1.39 5.90 -16.66
N ILE A 200 1.59 5.38 -15.45
CA ILE A 200 2.51 4.29 -15.21
C ILE A 200 1.70 3.06 -14.81
N VAL A 201 2.03 1.91 -15.40
CA VAL A 201 1.46 0.61 -15.04
C VAL A 201 2.59 -0.31 -14.59
N LYS A 202 2.39 -0.98 -13.46
CA LYS A 202 3.25 -2.07 -12.97
C LYS A 202 2.49 -3.38 -13.11
N ILE A 203 3.13 -4.40 -13.71
CA ILE A 203 2.60 -5.77 -13.76
C ILE A 203 3.57 -6.68 -12.98
N PRO A 204 3.08 -7.44 -11.99
CA PRO A 204 3.89 -8.39 -11.23
C PRO A 204 4.34 -9.59 -12.09
N ARG A 205 5.43 -10.22 -11.68
CA ARG A 205 5.92 -11.48 -12.24
C ARG A 205 5.87 -12.57 -11.18
N TRP A 206 5.29 -13.70 -11.54
CA TRP A 206 5.26 -14.92 -10.73
C TRP A 206 6.07 -16.03 -11.43
N ASN A 207 6.59 -16.99 -10.66
CA ASN A 207 7.36 -18.14 -11.15
C ASN A 207 6.66 -19.46 -10.79
N PHE A 208 5.33 -19.53 -10.88
CA PHE A 208 4.57 -20.75 -10.58
C PHE A 208 4.99 -21.94 -11.45
N ASP A 209 5.42 -21.67 -12.68
CA ASP A 209 5.96 -22.65 -13.60
C ASP A 209 7.22 -23.37 -13.07
N LYS A 210 8.00 -22.71 -12.21
CA LYS A 210 9.23 -23.25 -11.63
C LYS A 210 9.00 -24.03 -10.33
N PHE A 211 7.91 -23.81 -9.64
CA PHE A 211 7.61 -24.40 -8.34
C PHE A 211 6.42 -25.36 -8.46
N LYS A 212 6.69 -26.60 -8.84
CA LYS A 212 5.66 -27.63 -8.97
C LYS A 212 4.90 -27.82 -7.66
N GLY A 213 3.56 -27.76 -7.72
CA GLY A 213 2.68 -27.90 -6.56
C GLY A 213 2.48 -26.63 -5.74
N ALA A 214 3.06 -25.50 -6.14
CA ALA A 214 2.73 -24.23 -5.54
C ALA A 214 1.27 -23.84 -5.91
N ASN A 215 0.55 -23.33 -4.92
CA ASN A 215 -0.78 -22.75 -5.16
C ASN A 215 -0.63 -21.43 -5.91
N ASP A 216 -1.19 -21.34 -7.12
CA ASP A 216 -1.14 -20.18 -8.02
C ASP A 216 -2.29 -19.17 -7.79
N THR A 217 -3.23 -19.50 -6.90
CA THR A 217 -4.31 -18.56 -6.52
C THR A 217 -3.75 -17.40 -5.72
N LEU A 218 -3.94 -16.18 -6.19
CA LEU A 218 -3.55 -14.96 -5.48
C LEU A 218 -4.44 -14.74 -4.25
N GLY A 219 -3.87 -14.11 -3.23
CA GLY A 219 -4.54 -13.86 -1.95
C GLY A 219 -3.72 -12.92 -1.07
N LEU A 220 -3.92 -12.98 0.24
CA LEU A 220 -3.26 -12.09 1.20
C LEU A 220 -1.73 -12.28 1.27
N GLN A 221 -1.23 -13.49 0.98
CA GLN A 221 0.19 -13.77 0.98
C GLN A 221 0.82 -13.39 -0.37
N MET A 222 1.87 -12.58 -0.34
CA MET A 222 2.61 -12.18 -1.53
C MET A 222 3.33 -13.36 -2.18
N LYS A 223 3.16 -13.52 -3.50
CA LYS A 223 3.75 -14.59 -4.32
C LYS A 223 4.62 -14.08 -5.47
N SER A 224 4.55 -12.81 -5.80
CA SER A 224 5.36 -12.22 -6.86
C SER A 224 6.84 -12.20 -6.52
N VAL A 225 7.68 -12.41 -7.54
CA VAL A 225 9.14 -12.44 -7.42
C VAL A 225 9.82 -11.27 -8.15
N GLY A 226 9.07 -10.50 -8.90
CA GLY A 226 9.54 -9.35 -9.66
C GLY A 226 8.39 -8.60 -10.30
N GLU A 227 8.73 -7.60 -11.11
CA GLU A 227 7.75 -6.73 -11.75
C GLU A 227 8.32 -6.08 -13.01
N VAL A 228 7.45 -5.67 -13.92
CA VAL A 228 7.75 -4.74 -15.01
C VAL A 228 7.00 -3.44 -14.79
N MET A 229 7.54 -2.35 -15.31
CA MET A 229 6.90 -1.04 -15.29
C MET A 229 6.92 -0.45 -16.69
N ALA A 230 5.76 0.05 -17.14
CA ALA A 230 5.64 0.75 -18.40
C ALA A 230 5.01 2.13 -18.22
N ILE A 231 5.33 3.04 -19.13
CA ILE A 231 4.87 4.43 -19.14
C ILE A 231 4.15 4.69 -20.46
N GLY A 232 2.97 5.30 -20.38
CA GLY A 232 2.17 5.70 -21.55
C GLY A 232 1.46 7.03 -21.33
N ARG A 233 0.92 7.61 -22.39
CA ARG A 233 0.08 8.81 -22.31
C ARG A 233 -1.34 8.48 -21.85
N SER A 234 -1.72 7.22 -21.93
CA SER A 234 -3.01 6.70 -21.46
C SER A 234 -2.81 5.37 -20.75
N PHE A 235 -3.80 4.95 -19.98
CA PHE A 235 -3.81 3.63 -19.34
C PHE A 235 -3.68 2.50 -20.37
N THR A 236 -4.45 2.57 -21.48
CA THR A 236 -4.41 1.57 -22.54
C THR A 236 -3.02 1.43 -23.14
N GLU A 237 -2.34 2.55 -23.41
CA GLU A 237 -0.96 2.52 -23.91
C GLU A 237 0.00 1.91 -22.89
N ALA A 238 -0.08 2.34 -21.63
CA ALA A 238 0.82 1.88 -20.58
C ALA A 238 0.68 0.37 -20.33
N ILE A 239 -0.55 -0.15 -20.21
CA ILE A 239 -0.79 -1.57 -19.97
C ILE A 239 -0.39 -2.46 -21.15
N GLN A 240 -0.51 -1.96 -22.39
CA GLN A 240 -0.07 -2.70 -23.58
C GLN A 240 1.45 -2.76 -23.72
N LYS A 241 2.17 -1.84 -23.09
CA LYS A 241 3.64 -1.84 -23.04
C LYS A 241 4.19 -2.71 -21.93
N ALA A 242 3.43 -2.91 -20.86
CA ALA A 242 3.84 -3.73 -19.69
C ALA A 242 3.66 -5.22 -19.99
#